data_ed47aa7bb9e0601f7bf428c249cce9c5
#
_entry.id   ed47aa7bb9e0601f7bf428c249cce9c5
#
_cell.length_a   1.000
_cell.length_b   1.000
_cell.length_c   1.000
_cell.angle_alpha   90.00
_cell.angle_beta   90.00
_cell.angle_gamma   90.00
#
_symmetry.space_group_name_H-M   'P 1'
#
loop_
_entity.id
_entity.type
_entity.pdbx_description
1 polymer ?
#
loop_
_entity_poly.entity_id
_entity_poly.type
_entity_poly.pdbx_seq_one_letter_code
_entity_poly.pdbx_strand_id
1 'polypeptide(L)'
;YTSKKAELAYNHSKYLSSEDIGYYTGYWQKKNGSQLYKLASTEHAEYDSEYLISGRYLINGDYYTFNESGELLTGWQSFNEQWTYHDENSGRAVRGWYSKAGKKYFFDPTSSIMTTGWRTIDHQRYYFDQSGAMVTGWQKIHGKIYLFHKNGSLNLNTVVIQGKTYSFQSDGSLIQ
;
A
#
# COMPACT_ATOMS: atom_id res chain seq x y z
N TYR A 1 -20.03 -11.18 -20.50
CA TYR A 1 -20.48 -11.33 -19.10
C TYR A 1 -19.31 -11.05 -18.13
N THR A 2 -18.11 -11.54 -18.43
CA THR A 2 -16.89 -11.34 -17.63
C THR A 2 -16.42 -9.87 -17.58
N SER A 3 -16.56 -9.11 -18.68
CA SER A 3 -16.10 -7.72 -18.75
C SER A 3 -16.92 -6.77 -17.85
N LYS A 4 -18.21 -7.02 -17.72
CA LYS A 4 -19.12 -6.21 -16.90
C LYS A 4 -18.91 -6.43 -15.40
N LYS A 5 -18.55 -7.65 -14.99
CA LYS A 5 -18.18 -7.98 -13.61
C LYS A 5 -16.84 -7.33 -13.20
N ALA A 6 -15.85 -7.36 -14.10
CA ALA A 6 -14.57 -6.70 -13.87
C ALA A 6 -14.70 -5.17 -13.80
N GLU A 7 -15.58 -4.59 -14.63
CA GLU A 7 -15.86 -3.15 -14.65
C GLU A 7 -16.62 -2.67 -13.39
N LEU A 8 -17.53 -3.50 -12.86
CA LEU A 8 -18.25 -3.22 -11.62
C LEU A 8 -17.32 -3.32 -10.39
N ALA A 9 -16.46 -4.34 -10.32
CA ALA A 9 -15.42 -4.44 -9.29
C ALA A 9 -14.45 -3.27 -9.33
N TYR A 10 -14.08 -2.81 -10.53
CA TYR A 10 -13.29 -1.61 -10.77
C TYR A 10 -13.96 -0.35 -10.21
N ASN A 11 -15.24 -0.15 -10.49
CA ASN A 11 -15.99 1.02 -10.05
C ASN A 11 -16.21 1.03 -8.54
N HIS A 12 -16.47 -0.11 -7.92
CA HIS A 12 -16.68 -0.21 -6.48
C HIS A 12 -15.41 0.10 -5.68
N SER A 13 -14.25 -0.39 -6.09
CA SER A 13 -12.99 -0.09 -5.40
C SER A 13 -12.52 1.37 -5.59
N LYS A 14 -13.01 2.05 -6.63
CA LYS A 14 -12.71 3.46 -6.91
C LYS A 14 -13.51 4.42 -6.03
N TYR A 15 -14.66 4.01 -5.52
CA TYR A 15 -15.63 4.85 -4.82
C TYR A 15 -16.15 4.22 -3.52
N LEU A 16 -15.27 3.55 -2.74
CA LEU A 16 -15.60 3.30 -1.34
C LEU A 16 -15.71 4.66 -0.65
N SER A 17 -16.91 5.22 -0.67
CA SER A 17 -17.26 6.38 0.14
C SER A 17 -17.18 5.97 1.62
N SER A 18 -17.03 6.95 2.50
CA SER A 18 -17.10 6.72 3.95
C SER A 18 -18.43 6.07 4.40
N GLU A 19 -19.43 6.01 3.53
CA GLU A 19 -20.74 5.41 3.74
C GLU A 19 -20.75 3.89 3.49
N ASP A 20 -19.81 3.36 2.70
CA ASP A 20 -19.65 1.92 2.45
C ASP A 20 -18.91 1.17 3.59
N ILE A 21 -18.47 1.90 4.61
CA ILE A 21 -17.81 1.36 5.78
C ILE A 21 -18.86 0.68 6.67
N GLY A 22 -19.01 -0.63 6.53
CA GLY A 22 -19.81 -1.42 7.47
C GLY A 22 -20.96 -2.24 6.90
N TYR A 23 -21.18 -2.23 5.60
CA TYR A 23 -22.29 -3.00 4.98
C TYR A 23 -21.99 -4.51 4.83
N TYR A 24 -20.73 -4.93 4.89
CA TYR A 24 -20.38 -6.35 4.74
C TYR A 24 -20.26 -7.03 6.08
N THR A 25 -21.42 -7.45 6.63
CA THR A 25 -21.44 -8.35 7.79
C THR A 25 -21.35 -9.79 7.29
N GLY A 26 -20.54 -10.58 7.97
CA GLY A 26 -20.34 -11.97 7.58
C GLY A 26 -19.35 -12.68 8.48
N TYR A 27 -18.84 -13.79 8.02
CA TYR A 27 -17.87 -14.59 8.76
C TYR A 27 -16.87 -15.28 7.85
N TRP A 28 -15.69 -15.52 8.39
CA TRP A 28 -14.63 -16.25 7.70
C TRP A 28 -14.96 -17.73 7.59
N GLN A 29 -14.76 -18.29 6.42
CA GLN A 29 -14.96 -19.70 6.14
C GLN A 29 -13.77 -20.27 5.37
N LYS A 30 -13.35 -21.49 5.71
CA LYS A 30 -12.36 -22.24 4.94
C LYS A 30 -13.07 -23.25 4.05
N LYS A 31 -12.79 -23.21 2.73
CA LYS A 31 -13.37 -24.13 1.75
C LYS A 31 -12.28 -24.57 0.77
N ASN A 32 -12.09 -25.89 0.62
CA ASN A 32 -11.07 -26.47 -0.27
C ASN A 32 -9.64 -25.92 -0.05
N GLY A 33 -9.30 -25.61 1.21
CA GLY A 33 -7.99 -25.05 1.56
C GLY A 33 -7.92 -23.52 1.50
N SER A 34 -8.81 -22.86 0.79
CA SER A 34 -8.84 -21.40 0.62
C SER A 34 -9.68 -20.72 1.71
N GLN A 35 -9.28 -19.52 2.09
CA GLN A 35 -10.01 -18.66 3.03
C GLN A 35 -10.98 -17.77 2.22
N LEU A 36 -12.25 -17.75 2.63
CA LEU A 36 -13.31 -16.93 2.02
C LEU A 36 -14.01 -16.12 3.10
N TYR A 37 -14.70 -15.05 2.71
CA TYR A 37 -15.59 -14.30 3.60
C TYR A 37 -17.02 -14.46 3.12
N LYS A 38 -17.82 -15.23 3.89
CA LYS A 38 -19.24 -15.47 3.58
C LYS A 38 -20.07 -14.32 4.14
N LEU A 39 -20.94 -13.76 3.30
CA LEU A 39 -21.86 -12.69 3.69
C LEU A 39 -22.99 -13.24 4.58
N ALA A 40 -23.36 -12.52 5.62
CA ALA A 40 -24.48 -12.84 6.48
C ALA A 40 -25.84 -12.58 5.80
N SER A 41 -25.86 -11.60 4.88
CA SER A 41 -27.01 -11.25 4.03
C SER A 41 -26.51 -10.89 2.63
N THR A 42 -27.26 -11.26 1.61
CA THR A 42 -27.00 -10.90 0.21
C THR A 42 -27.79 -9.67 -0.25
N GLU A 43 -28.57 -9.03 0.62
CA GLU A 43 -29.41 -7.87 0.28
C GLU A 43 -28.62 -6.70 -0.32
N HIS A 44 -27.33 -6.58 0.01
CA HIS A 44 -26.42 -5.55 -0.52
C HIS A 44 -25.26 -6.17 -1.32
N ALA A 45 -25.34 -7.45 -1.67
CA ALA A 45 -24.33 -8.07 -2.52
C ALA A 45 -24.49 -7.54 -3.95
N GLU A 46 -23.53 -6.78 -4.42
CA GLU A 46 -23.48 -6.29 -5.81
C GLU A 46 -23.35 -7.44 -6.82
N TYR A 47 -23.02 -8.61 -6.32
CA TYR A 47 -22.90 -9.85 -7.07
C TYR A 47 -23.91 -10.85 -6.48
N ASP A 48 -24.51 -11.64 -7.34
CA ASP A 48 -25.34 -12.79 -6.95
C ASP A 48 -24.44 -13.89 -6.35
N SER A 49 -23.73 -13.55 -5.30
CA SER A 49 -22.73 -14.38 -4.63
C SER A 49 -22.91 -14.31 -3.11
N GLU A 50 -22.84 -15.47 -2.46
CA GLU A 50 -22.80 -15.58 -1.00
C GLU A 50 -21.47 -15.17 -0.37
N TYR A 51 -20.44 -14.86 -1.21
CA TYR A 51 -19.08 -14.54 -0.76
C TYR A 51 -18.63 -13.21 -1.36
N LEU A 52 -17.74 -12.51 -0.64
CA LEU A 52 -17.01 -11.39 -1.23
C LEU A 52 -16.08 -11.90 -2.34
N ILE A 53 -16.15 -11.30 -3.51
CA ILE A 53 -15.38 -11.70 -4.70
C ILE A 53 -14.82 -10.47 -5.41
N SER A 54 -13.78 -10.67 -6.22
CA SER A 54 -13.27 -9.72 -7.22
C SER A 54 -13.01 -8.30 -6.69
N GLY A 55 -12.38 -8.15 -5.53
CA GLY A 55 -12.17 -6.80 -5.05
C GLY A 55 -11.44 -6.70 -3.71
N ARG A 56 -11.33 -5.47 -3.28
CA ARG A 56 -10.72 -5.09 -2.01
C ARG A 56 -11.79 -4.52 -1.08
N TYR A 57 -11.91 -5.09 0.09
CA TYR A 57 -12.98 -4.79 1.05
C TYR A 57 -12.42 -4.41 2.42
N LEU A 58 -13.09 -3.48 3.09
CA LEU A 58 -12.82 -3.12 4.49
C LEU A 58 -13.70 -4.01 5.38
N ILE A 59 -13.07 -4.91 6.16
CA ILE A 59 -13.75 -5.84 7.06
C ILE A 59 -13.20 -5.60 8.47
N ASN A 60 -14.04 -5.18 9.40
CA ASN A 60 -13.65 -4.89 10.79
C ASN A 60 -12.43 -3.96 10.92
N GLY A 61 -12.34 -2.95 10.04
CA GLY A 61 -11.26 -1.97 10.07
C GLY A 61 -9.98 -2.35 9.31
N ASP A 62 -9.89 -3.55 8.75
CA ASP A 62 -8.76 -4.01 7.95
C ASP A 62 -9.16 -4.26 6.49
N TYR A 63 -8.26 -3.96 5.56
CA TYR A 63 -8.47 -4.26 4.15
C TYR A 63 -8.05 -5.68 3.80
N TYR A 64 -8.88 -6.34 2.99
CA TYR A 64 -8.66 -7.65 2.42
C TYR A 64 -8.97 -7.64 0.93
N THR A 65 -8.29 -8.48 0.16
CA THR A 65 -8.50 -8.60 -1.27
C THR A 65 -8.87 -10.04 -1.62
N PHE A 66 -9.90 -10.19 -2.46
CA PHE A 66 -10.38 -11.48 -2.92
C PHE A 66 -10.32 -11.57 -4.44
N ASN A 67 -10.04 -12.78 -4.96
CA ASN A 67 -10.10 -13.06 -6.39
C ASN A 67 -11.54 -13.30 -6.87
N GLU A 68 -11.71 -13.61 -8.16
CA GLU A 68 -13.02 -13.87 -8.79
C GLU A 68 -13.73 -15.11 -8.19
N SER A 69 -13.00 -16.04 -7.61
CA SER A 69 -13.55 -17.22 -6.93
C SER A 69 -13.85 -16.97 -5.44
N GLY A 70 -13.62 -15.75 -4.94
CA GLY A 70 -13.83 -15.39 -3.53
C GLY A 70 -12.69 -15.82 -2.60
N GLU A 71 -11.57 -16.28 -3.13
CA GLU A 71 -10.44 -16.69 -2.32
C GLU A 71 -9.64 -15.48 -1.86
N LEU A 72 -9.29 -15.45 -0.57
CA LEU A 72 -8.46 -14.42 0.04
C LEU A 72 -7.08 -14.40 -0.59
N LEU A 73 -6.66 -13.23 -1.07
CA LEU A 73 -5.34 -13.00 -1.64
C LEU A 73 -4.36 -12.52 -0.57
N THR A 74 -3.11 -12.98 -0.68
CA THR A 74 -1.99 -12.59 0.20
C THR A 74 -0.81 -12.10 -0.64
N GLY A 75 0.22 -11.54 0.01
CA GLY A 75 1.38 -11.01 -0.66
C GLY A 75 1.10 -9.70 -1.42
N TRP A 76 1.87 -9.46 -2.46
CA TRP A 76 1.74 -8.26 -3.28
C TRP A 76 0.49 -8.32 -4.16
N GLN A 77 -0.34 -7.29 -4.06
CA GLN A 77 -1.53 -7.10 -4.89
C GLN A 77 -1.48 -5.72 -5.54
N SER A 78 -1.84 -5.63 -6.81
CA SER A 78 -1.94 -4.36 -7.52
C SER A 78 -3.35 -4.14 -8.06
N PHE A 79 -3.80 -2.91 -7.96
CA PHE A 79 -5.06 -2.46 -8.52
C PHE A 79 -4.93 -1.00 -8.97
N ASN A 80 -5.22 -0.71 -10.24
CA ASN A 80 -5.06 0.63 -10.83
C ASN A 80 -3.69 1.26 -10.55
N GLU A 81 -2.62 0.54 -10.82
CA GLU A 81 -1.23 0.98 -10.58
C GLU A 81 -0.90 1.25 -9.10
N GLN A 82 -1.84 1.02 -8.18
CA GLN A 82 -1.64 1.11 -6.75
C GLN A 82 -1.30 -0.26 -6.18
N TRP A 83 -0.23 -0.33 -5.41
CA TRP A 83 0.23 -1.56 -4.79
C TRP A 83 -0.14 -1.62 -3.32
N THR A 84 -0.53 -2.79 -2.87
CA THR A 84 -0.71 -3.16 -1.46
C THR A 84 0.06 -4.42 -1.17
N TYR A 85 0.38 -4.65 0.08
CA TYR A 85 0.92 -5.92 0.54
C TYR A 85 0.01 -6.52 1.60
N HIS A 86 -0.40 -7.74 1.41
CA HIS A 86 -1.26 -8.47 2.34
C HIS A 86 -0.44 -9.53 3.08
N ASP A 87 -0.53 -9.51 4.41
CA ASP A 87 0.17 -10.46 5.28
C ASP A 87 -0.16 -11.91 4.88
N GLU A 88 0.86 -12.74 4.79
CA GLU A 88 0.76 -14.08 4.22
C GLU A 88 -0.05 -15.05 5.10
N ASN A 89 -0.21 -14.75 6.39
CA ASN A 89 -0.97 -15.58 7.32
C ASN A 89 -2.41 -15.09 7.52
N SER A 90 -2.58 -13.77 7.67
CA SER A 90 -3.87 -13.17 8.00
C SER A 90 -4.63 -12.62 6.79
N GLY A 91 -3.95 -12.35 5.66
CA GLY A 91 -4.51 -11.66 4.50
C GLY A 91 -4.78 -10.18 4.72
N ARG A 92 -4.47 -9.62 5.90
CA ARG A 92 -4.64 -8.20 6.19
C ARG A 92 -3.68 -7.34 5.38
N ALA A 93 -4.18 -6.27 4.81
CA ALA A 93 -3.32 -5.29 4.16
C ALA A 93 -2.42 -4.60 5.20
N VAL A 94 -1.13 -4.55 4.89
CA VAL A 94 -0.12 -3.90 5.73
C VAL A 94 -0.33 -2.38 5.73
N ARG A 95 -0.04 -1.74 6.87
CA ARG A 95 -0.06 -0.30 7.09
C ARG A 95 1.22 0.17 7.75
N GLY A 96 1.63 1.41 7.46
CA GLY A 96 2.83 1.98 8.03
C GLY A 96 4.12 1.34 7.49
N TRP A 97 5.15 1.34 8.30
CA TRP A 97 6.45 0.80 7.94
C TRP A 97 6.44 -0.73 7.82
N TYR A 98 7.02 -1.24 6.74
CA TYR A 98 7.14 -2.66 6.49
C TYR A 98 8.51 -3.01 5.87
N SER A 99 9.08 -4.12 6.31
CA SER A 99 10.36 -4.62 5.78
C SER A 99 10.17 -5.99 5.15
N LYS A 100 10.63 -6.14 3.91
CA LYS A 100 10.61 -7.43 3.19
C LYS A 100 11.83 -7.55 2.28
N ALA A 101 12.49 -8.69 2.31
CA ALA A 101 13.65 -9.00 1.48
C ALA A 101 14.75 -7.91 1.53
N GLY A 102 15.04 -7.38 2.72
CA GLY A 102 16.08 -6.35 2.93
C GLY A 102 15.70 -4.94 2.49
N LYS A 103 14.50 -4.74 1.96
CA LYS A 103 13.98 -3.43 1.58
C LYS A 103 12.97 -2.94 2.62
N LYS A 104 12.87 -1.61 2.78
CA LYS A 104 11.84 -0.95 3.60
C LYS A 104 10.81 -0.27 2.71
N TYR A 105 9.57 -0.39 3.09
CA TYR A 105 8.40 0.19 2.42
C TYR A 105 7.57 0.97 3.43
N PHE A 106 6.75 1.87 2.94
CA PHE A 106 5.74 2.53 3.76
C PHE A 106 4.38 2.44 3.06
N PHE A 107 3.41 1.90 3.76
CA PHE A 107 2.03 1.82 3.31
C PHE A 107 1.20 2.88 4.04
N ASP A 108 0.38 3.61 3.30
CA ASP A 108 -0.46 4.65 3.89
C ASP A 108 -1.33 4.07 5.02
N PRO A 109 -1.32 4.67 6.23
CA PRO A 109 -2.02 4.12 7.38
C PRO A 109 -3.54 4.00 7.21
N THR A 110 -4.15 4.81 6.35
CA THR A 110 -5.59 4.81 6.10
C THR A 110 -5.96 3.89 4.96
N SER A 111 -5.29 4.05 3.81
CA SER A 111 -5.62 3.33 2.58
C SER A 111 -4.86 2.02 2.39
N SER A 112 -3.78 1.76 3.16
CA SER A 112 -2.84 0.65 2.96
C SER A 112 -2.18 0.61 1.57
N ILE A 113 -2.16 1.74 0.86
CA ILE A 113 -1.51 1.85 -0.45
C ILE A 113 -0.02 2.11 -0.25
N MET A 114 0.80 1.42 -1.03
CA MET A 114 2.25 1.57 -1.03
C MET A 114 2.65 2.99 -1.46
N THR A 115 3.51 3.62 -0.68
CA THR A 115 4.06 4.93 -0.99
C THR A 115 5.16 4.84 -2.03
N THR A 116 5.15 5.75 -3.02
CA THR A 116 6.25 6.03 -3.93
C THR A 116 6.54 7.53 -3.94
N GLY A 117 7.77 7.92 -4.32
CA GLY A 117 8.17 9.33 -4.33
C GLY A 117 8.40 9.90 -2.94
N TRP A 118 8.24 11.21 -2.81
CA TRP A 118 8.47 11.93 -1.56
C TRP A 118 7.33 11.73 -0.56
N ARG A 119 7.70 11.44 0.70
CA ARG A 119 6.74 11.35 1.82
C ARG A 119 7.33 11.93 3.09
N THR A 120 6.53 12.70 3.83
CA THR A 120 6.85 13.12 5.20
C THR A 120 6.16 12.17 6.17
N ILE A 121 6.94 11.57 7.08
CA ILE A 121 6.48 10.62 8.10
C ILE A 121 7.14 11.07 9.41
N ASP A 122 6.36 11.32 10.44
CA ASP A 122 6.84 11.76 11.77
C ASP A 122 7.82 12.94 11.67
N HIS A 123 7.47 13.98 10.91
CA HIS A 123 8.28 15.19 10.65
C HIS A 123 9.61 14.97 9.91
N GLN A 124 9.90 13.74 9.43
CA GLN A 124 11.06 13.42 8.62
C GLN A 124 10.65 13.20 7.16
N ARG A 125 11.47 13.67 6.20
CA ARG A 125 11.25 13.43 4.78
C ARG A 125 11.99 12.18 4.32
N TYR A 126 11.28 11.36 3.53
CA TYR A 126 11.78 10.14 2.91
C TYR A 126 11.50 10.17 1.41
N TYR A 127 12.23 9.36 0.68
CA TYR A 127 11.92 9.09 -0.72
C TYR A 127 11.84 7.59 -0.95
N PHE A 128 10.81 7.18 -1.67
CA PHE A 128 10.58 5.80 -2.08
C PHE A 128 10.70 5.73 -3.60
N ASP A 129 11.47 4.79 -4.11
CA ASP A 129 11.62 4.60 -5.54
C ASP A 129 10.32 4.10 -6.20
N GLN A 130 10.34 3.88 -7.52
CA GLN A 130 9.16 3.39 -8.24
C GLN A 130 8.71 1.98 -7.81
N SER A 131 9.60 1.20 -7.21
CA SER A 131 9.27 -0.10 -6.61
C SER A 131 8.68 0.01 -5.20
N GLY A 132 8.57 1.22 -4.65
CA GLY A 132 8.17 1.52 -3.27
C GLY A 132 9.28 1.32 -2.25
N ALA A 133 10.50 1.00 -2.67
CA ALA A 133 11.60 0.81 -1.73
C ALA A 133 12.16 2.16 -1.24
N MET A 134 12.29 2.29 0.08
CA MET A 134 12.92 3.44 0.71
C MET A 134 14.38 3.56 0.29
N VAL A 135 14.78 4.75 -0.16
CA VAL A 135 16.17 5.01 -0.56
C VAL A 135 17.03 5.47 0.61
N THR A 136 18.34 5.25 0.50
CA THR A 136 19.37 5.72 1.44
C THR A 136 20.61 6.19 0.69
N GLY A 137 21.50 6.93 1.36
CA GLY A 137 22.73 7.45 0.76
C GLY A 137 22.48 8.53 -0.27
N TRP A 138 23.41 8.69 -1.20
CA TRP A 138 23.33 9.69 -2.28
C TRP A 138 22.34 9.26 -3.35
N GLN A 139 21.41 10.17 -3.69
CA GLN A 139 20.39 9.96 -4.71
C GLN A 139 20.27 11.15 -5.66
N LYS A 140 20.10 10.85 -6.95
CA LYS A 140 19.75 11.87 -7.94
C LYS A 140 18.26 11.74 -8.27
N ILE A 141 17.46 12.74 -7.87
CA ILE A 141 16.00 12.73 -8.01
C ILE A 141 15.62 13.99 -8.81
N HIS A 142 14.97 13.81 -9.94
CA HIS A 142 14.56 14.91 -10.85
C HIS A 142 15.69 15.93 -11.13
N GLY A 143 16.91 15.42 -11.38
CA GLY A 143 18.08 16.25 -11.72
C GLY A 143 18.82 16.86 -10.52
N LYS A 144 18.24 16.87 -9.33
CA LYS A 144 18.87 17.34 -8.08
C LYS A 144 19.50 16.18 -7.30
N ILE A 145 20.55 16.48 -6.53
CA ILE A 145 21.26 15.49 -5.70
C ILE A 145 20.84 15.68 -4.25
N TYR A 146 20.55 14.57 -3.58
CA TYR A 146 20.14 14.50 -2.17
C TYR A 146 20.98 13.47 -1.42
N LEU A 147 21.10 13.65 -0.12
CA LEU A 147 21.71 12.66 0.77
C LEU A 147 20.68 12.18 1.79
N PHE A 148 20.52 10.88 1.90
CA PHE A 148 19.65 10.26 2.91
C PHE A 148 20.50 9.51 3.94
N HIS A 149 20.10 9.58 5.20
CA HIS A 149 20.70 8.80 6.28
C HIS A 149 20.46 7.29 6.08
N LYS A 150 21.15 6.46 6.85
CA LYS A 150 20.95 4.98 6.84
C LYS A 150 19.51 4.57 7.22
N ASN A 151 18.83 5.38 8.03
CA ASN A 151 17.42 5.16 8.38
C ASN A 151 16.43 5.66 7.30
N GLY A 152 16.94 6.24 6.20
CA GLY A 152 16.17 6.75 5.07
C GLY A 152 15.71 8.20 5.20
N SER A 153 15.93 8.88 6.34
CA SER A 153 15.54 10.29 6.47
C SER A 153 16.45 11.20 5.64
N LEU A 154 15.86 12.24 5.04
CA LEU A 154 16.59 13.23 4.27
C LEU A 154 17.56 14.02 5.15
N ASN A 155 18.83 14.15 4.72
CA ASN A 155 19.80 15.00 5.39
C ASN A 155 19.62 16.46 4.94
N LEU A 156 19.55 17.36 5.92
CA LEU A 156 19.47 18.82 5.70
C LEU A 156 20.72 19.55 6.19
N ASN A 157 21.64 18.87 6.86
CA ASN A 157 22.80 19.45 7.49
C ASN A 157 24.04 19.34 6.59
N THR A 158 24.93 20.29 6.71
CA THR A 158 26.28 20.20 6.12
C THR A 158 26.99 18.96 6.66
N VAL A 159 27.62 18.21 5.75
CA VAL A 159 28.41 17.01 6.07
C VAL A 159 29.81 17.09 5.49
N VAL A 160 30.77 16.47 6.14
CA VAL A 160 32.16 16.32 5.63
C VAL A 160 32.39 14.85 5.33
N ILE A 161 32.67 14.53 4.08
CA ILE A 161 32.93 13.17 3.61
C ILE A 161 34.29 13.17 2.90
N GLN A 162 35.24 12.37 3.41
CA GLN A 162 36.62 12.28 2.86
C GLN A 162 37.28 13.67 2.71
N GLY A 163 37.10 14.55 3.70
CA GLY A 163 37.69 15.90 3.72
C GLY A 163 36.97 16.92 2.82
N LYS A 164 35.94 16.53 2.08
CA LYS A 164 35.13 17.45 1.27
C LYS A 164 33.84 17.80 1.97
N THR A 165 33.54 19.09 2.04
CA THR A 165 32.31 19.63 2.65
C THR A 165 31.20 19.67 1.63
N TYR A 166 30.01 19.21 2.04
CA TYR A 166 28.78 19.23 1.24
C TYR A 166 27.70 19.97 2.02
N SER A 167 27.10 20.97 1.41
CA SER A 167 26.03 21.78 2.00
C SER A 167 24.74 21.59 1.19
N PHE A 168 23.61 21.73 1.85
CA PHE A 168 22.30 21.47 1.26
C PHE A 168 21.39 22.68 1.40
N GLN A 169 20.50 22.86 0.44
CA GLN A 169 19.45 23.87 0.47
C GLN A 169 18.36 23.46 1.47
N SER A 170 17.41 24.35 1.72
CA SER A 170 16.27 24.09 2.63
C SER A 170 15.37 22.94 2.15
N ASP A 171 15.35 22.64 0.85
CA ASP A 171 14.63 21.48 0.28
C ASP A 171 15.42 20.17 0.39
N GLY A 172 16.68 20.23 0.91
CA GLY A 172 17.61 19.12 1.04
C GLY A 172 18.43 18.82 -0.21
N SER A 173 18.29 19.58 -1.28
CA SER A 173 19.14 19.42 -2.46
C SER A 173 20.55 19.97 -2.25
N LEU A 174 21.55 19.27 -2.79
CA LEU A 174 22.95 19.66 -2.72
C LEU A 174 23.17 21.05 -3.34
N ILE A 175 23.88 21.93 -2.63
CA ILE A 175 24.39 23.19 -3.17
C ILE A 175 25.58 22.84 -4.06
N GLN A 176 25.51 23.23 -5.34
CA GLN A 176 26.58 23.04 -6.32
C GLN A 176 27.65 24.12 -6.21
#